data_f29a2b82f171670104bdcb939b9bd6e0
#
_entry.id   f29a2b82f171670104bdcb939b9bd6e0
#
_cell.length_a   1.000
_cell.length_b   1.000
_cell.length_c   1.000
_cell.angle_alpha   90.00
_cell.angle_beta   90.00
_cell.angle_gamma   90.00
#
_symmetry.space_group_name_H-M   'P 1'
#
loop_
_entity.id
_entity.type
_entity.pdbx_description
1 polymer ?
#
loop_
_entity_poly.entity_id
_entity_poly.type
_entity_poly.pdbx_seq_one_letter_code
_entity_poly.pdbx_strand_id
1 'polypeptide(L)'
;MNESECSEFRDLIVARLAELAAEDALGQDGQSVVELDQQAVGRLSRMDALQNQAMAKAQQVRRDGEAGRLRAALLRIEAGEYGECEDCGEDIPLGRLRLDLAALRCVSCASG
;
A
#
# COMPACT_ATOMS: atom_id res chain seq x y z
N MET A 1 -17.51 7.52 -14.03
CA MET A 1 -17.85 6.85 -12.75
C MET A 1 -18.92 7.67 -12.05
N ASN A 2 -19.96 7.05 -11.54
CA ASN A 2 -21.05 7.76 -10.86
C ASN A 2 -20.70 7.94 -9.36
N GLU A 3 -21.55 8.71 -8.65
CA GLU A 3 -21.34 8.97 -7.22
C GLU A 3 -21.35 7.71 -6.37
N SER A 4 -22.21 6.75 -6.71
CA SER A 4 -22.32 5.49 -5.98
C SER A 4 -21.03 4.69 -6.08
N GLU A 5 -20.46 4.62 -7.28
CA GLU A 5 -19.20 3.93 -7.51
C GLU A 5 -18.03 4.65 -6.82
N CYS A 6 -17.99 5.97 -6.88
CA CYS A 6 -16.98 6.76 -6.17
C CYS A 6 -17.05 6.53 -4.66
N SER A 7 -18.25 6.46 -4.10
CA SER A 7 -18.46 6.19 -2.68
C SER A 7 -17.98 4.80 -2.31
N GLU A 8 -18.27 3.80 -3.14
CA GLU A 8 -17.81 2.42 -2.95
C GLU A 8 -16.28 2.36 -2.91
N PHE A 9 -15.63 2.97 -3.89
CA PHE A 9 -14.17 2.94 -3.97
C PHE A 9 -13.52 3.74 -2.83
N ARG A 10 -14.13 4.86 -2.43
CA ARG A 10 -13.65 5.61 -1.26
C ARG A 10 -13.65 4.73 -0.02
N ASP A 11 -14.74 3.99 0.21
CA ASP A 11 -14.85 3.11 1.37
C ASP A 11 -13.82 2.00 1.33
N LEU A 12 -13.57 1.41 0.16
CA LEU A 12 -12.56 0.38 -0.02
C LEU A 12 -11.15 0.92 0.25
N ILE A 13 -10.86 2.13 -0.22
CA ILE A 13 -9.56 2.77 0.00
C ILE A 13 -9.34 3.06 1.48
N VAL A 14 -10.35 3.62 2.15
CA VAL A 14 -10.27 3.90 3.59
C VAL A 14 -10.06 2.62 4.40
N ALA A 15 -10.77 1.55 4.04
CA ALA A 15 -10.61 0.25 4.69
C ALA A 15 -9.19 -0.30 4.51
N ARG A 16 -8.63 -0.19 3.30
CA ARG A 16 -7.26 -0.65 3.04
C ARG A 16 -6.23 0.17 3.82
N LEU A 17 -6.41 1.48 3.92
CA LEU A 17 -5.54 2.33 4.72
C LEU A 17 -5.56 1.93 6.20
N ALA A 18 -6.72 1.55 6.72
CA ALA A 18 -6.85 1.06 8.10
C ALA A 18 -6.11 -0.27 8.29
N GLU A 19 -6.18 -1.18 7.32
CA GLU A 19 -5.41 -2.44 7.35
C GLU A 19 -3.91 -2.18 7.37
N LEU A 20 -3.45 -1.25 6.53
CA LEU A 20 -2.03 -0.89 6.49
C LEU A 20 -1.55 -0.30 7.82
N ALA A 21 -2.36 0.54 8.45
CA ALA A 21 -2.03 1.10 9.77
C ALA A 21 -1.91 0.01 10.83
N ALA A 22 -2.77 -1.01 10.78
CA ALA A 22 -2.70 -2.15 11.71
C ALA A 22 -1.44 -2.98 11.46
N GLU A 23 -1.07 -3.20 10.21
CA GLU A 23 0.17 -3.91 9.85
C GLU A 23 1.41 -3.14 10.31
N ASP A 24 1.38 -1.80 10.22
CA ASP A 24 2.47 -0.94 10.69
C ASP A 24 2.70 -1.12 12.20
N ALA A 25 1.64 -1.16 12.99
CA ALA A 25 1.75 -1.36 14.43
C ALA A 25 2.40 -2.70 14.76
N LEU A 26 1.99 -3.78 14.06
CA LEU A 26 2.58 -5.10 14.24
C LEU A 26 4.05 -5.14 13.80
N GLY A 27 4.37 -4.47 12.70
CA GLY A 27 5.73 -4.41 12.18
C GLY A 27 6.68 -3.69 13.12
N GLN A 28 6.25 -2.63 13.78
CA GLN A 28 7.04 -1.90 14.76
C GLN A 28 7.36 -2.76 15.99
N ASP A 29 6.38 -3.51 16.48
CA ASP A 29 6.58 -4.43 17.59
C ASP A 29 7.62 -5.50 17.24
N GLY A 30 7.57 -6.06 16.02
CA GLY A 30 8.52 -7.03 15.53
C GLY A 30 9.95 -6.47 15.42
N GLN A 31 10.09 -5.22 15.03
CA GLN A 31 11.38 -4.56 14.93
C GLN A 31 12.00 -4.31 16.31
N SER A 32 11.19 -3.99 17.32
CA SER A 32 11.65 -3.74 18.68
C SER A 32 12.23 -4.99 19.35
N VAL A 33 11.63 -6.14 19.12
CA VAL A 33 12.02 -7.41 19.76
C VAL A 33 13.46 -7.81 19.41
N VAL A 34 13.93 -7.49 18.19
CA VAL A 34 15.26 -7.87 17.73
C VAL A 34 16.37 -7.27 18.61
N GLU A 35 16.17 -6.09 19.16
CA GLU A 35 17.18 -5.43 19.98
C GLU A 35 17.39 -6.11 21.34
N LEU A 36 16.35 -6.75 21.86
CA LEU A 36 16.41 -7.36 23.19
C LEU A 36 17.18 -8.68 23.22
N ASP A 37 17.28 -9.38 22.09
CA ASP A 37 17.89 -10.70 22.01
C ASP A 37 19.38 -10.68 21.68
N GLN A 38 19.97 -9.53 21.43
CA GLN A 38 21.36 -9.42 20.97
C GLN A 38 22.37 -9.99 21.96
N GLN A 39 22.07 -9.99 23.25
CA GLN A 39 23.01 -10.47 24.28
C GLN A 39 22.94 -11.97 24.51
N ALA A 40 21.86 -12.62 24.09
CA ALA A 40 21.59 -14.03 24.43
C ALA A 40 21.88 -15.00 23.27
N VAL A 41 22.22 -14.51 22.08
CA VAL A 41 22.31 -15.34 20.88
C VAL A 41 23.68 -15.32 20.25
N GLY A 42 24.04 -16.47 19.65
CA GLY A 42 25.31 -16.61 18.93
C GLY A 42 25.33 -15.84 17.60
N ARG A 43 26.50 -15.86 16.95
CA ARG A 43 26.75 -15.09 15.74
C ARG A 43 25.74 -15.33 14.61
N LEU A 44 25.38 -16.60 14.35
CA LEU A 44 24.42 -16.95 13.30
C LEU A 44 23.03 -16.39 13.58
N SER A 45 22.60 -16.48 14.83
CA SER A 45 21.30 -15.94 15.25
C SER A 45 21.25 -14.41 15.15
N ARG A 46 22.41 -13.76 15.36
CA ARG A 46 22.53 -12.31 15.22
C ARG A 46 22.37 -11.89 13.75
N MET A 47 22.97 -12.66 12.83
CA MET A 47 22.83 -12.42 11.40
C MET A 47 21.38 -12.63 10.93
N ASP A 48 20.71 -13.67 11.45
CA ASP A 48 19.31 -13.91 11.15
C ASP A 48 18.42 -12.78 11.66
N ALA A 49 18.69 -12.28 12.86
CA ALA A 49 17.96 -11.15 13.43
C ALA A 49 18.13 -9.87 12.59
N LEU A 50 19.34 -9.59 12.10
CA LEU A 50 19.60 -8.44 11.24
C LEU A 50 18.91 -8.59 9.89
N GLN A 51 18.90 -9.80 9.34
CA GLN A 51 18.20 -10.10 8.09
C GLN A 51 16.70 -9.91 8.24
N ASN A 52 16.11 -10.40 9.33
CA ASN A 52 14.68 -10.23 9.62
C ASN A 52 14.34 -8.75 9.79
N GLN A 53 15.21 -7.98 10.44
CA GLN A 53 15.01 -6.53 10.58
C GLN A 53 15.05 -5.82 9.23
N ALA A 54 15.96 -6.20 8.35
CA ALA A 54 16.04 -5.63 7.00
C ALA A 54 14.79 -5.92 6.20
N MET A 55 14.25 -7.15 6.29
CA MET A 55 13.00 -7.53 5.64
C MET A 55 11.82 -6.74 6.17
N ALA A 56 11.75 -6.55 7.49
CA ALA A 56 10.69 -5.76 8.12
C ALA A 56 10.72 -4.30 7.64
N LYS A 57 11.91 -3.71 7.51
CA LYS A 57 12.06 -2.36 6.98
C LYS A 57 11.63 -2.26 5.52
N ALA A 58 11.96 -3.26 4.70
CA ALA A 58 11.55 -3.30 3.30
C ALA A 58 10.03 -3.40 3.17
N GLN A 59 9.39 -4.18 4.04
CA GLN A 59 7.92 -4.28 4.08
C GLN A 59 7.30 -2.94 4.49
N GLN A 60 7.91 -2.24 5.45
CA GLN A 60 7.45 -0.92 5.87
C GLN A 60 7.48 0.08 4.71
N VAL A 61 8.56 0.10 3.94
CA VAL A 61 8.68 0.97 2.76
C VAL A 61 7.57 0.68 1.75
N ARG A 62 7.27 -0.60 1.51
CA ARG A 62 6.18 -0.99 0.60
C ARG A 62 4.82 -0.53 1.10
N ARG A 63 4.55 -0.68 2.41
CA ARG A 63 3.29 -0.21 3.00
C ARG A 63 3.16 1.30 2.92
N ASP A 64 4.23 2.03 3.20
CA ASP A 64 4.24 3.50 3.10
C ASP A 64 3.97 3.96 1.68
N GLY A 65 4.56 3.29 0.69
CA GLY A 65 4.33 3.58 -0.72
C GLY A 65 2.89 3.32 -1.14
N GLU A 66 2.33 2.19 -0.72
CA GLU A 66 0.92 1.88 -1.00
C GLU A 66 -0.01 2.90 -0.33
N ALA A 67 0.23 3.24 0.93
CA ALA A 67 -0.57 4.23 1.66
C ALA A 67 -0.53 5.60 0.97
N GLY A 68 0.64 6.01 0.50
CA GLY A 68 0.79 7.27 -0.24
C GLY A 68 -0.03 7.29 -1.52
N ARG A 69 -0.01 6.19 -2.28
CA ARG A 69 -0.79 6.06 -3.51
C ARG A 69 -2.30 6.06 -3.23
N LEU A 70 -2.71 5.40 -2.14
CA LEU A 70 -4.13 5.36 -1.75
C LEU A 70 -4.62 6.74 -1.31
N ARG A 71 -3.81 7.50 -0.57
CA ARG A 71 -4.16 8.87 -0.20
C ARG A 71 -4.30 9.76 -1.43
N ALA A 72 -3.40 9.61 -2.40
CA ALA A 72 -3.50 10.33 -3.68
C ALA A 72 -4.78 9.96 -4.42
N ALA A 73 -5.19 8.67 -4.37
CA ALA A 73 -6.44 8.22 -4.96
C ALA A 73 -7.66 8.91 -4.33
N LEU A 74 -7.66 9.08 -3.01
CA LEU A 74 -8.73 9.83 -2.33
C LEU A 74 -8.82 11.27 -2.82
N LEU A 75 -7.68 11.93 -3.02
CA LEU A 75 -7.65 13.29 -3.56
C LEU A 75 -8.21 13.33 -4.99
N ARG A 76 -7.93 12.31 -5.79
CA ARG A 76 -8.47 12.22 -7.15
C ARG A 76 -10.00 12.03 -7.13
N ILE A 77 -10.53 11.27 -6.18
CA ILE A 77 -11.98 11.14 -6.02
C ILE A 77 -12.61 12.51 -5.74
N GLU A 78 -12.01 13.29 -4.85
CA GLU A 78 -12.48 14.65 -4.52
C GLU A 78 -12.41 15.58 -5.72
N ALA A 79 -11.39 15.45 -6.55
CA ALA A 79 -11.21 16.27 -7.75
C ALA A 79 -12.06 15.81 -8.93
N GLY A 80 -12.75 14.66 -8.83
CA GLY A 80 -13.54 14.11 -9.93
C GLY A 80 -12.70 13.44 -11.01
N GLU A 81 -11.47 13.07 -10.71
CA GLU A 81 -10.53 12.49 -11.67
C GLU A 81 -10.24 11.02 -11.46
N TYR A 82 -10.73 10.45 -10.38
CA TYR A 82 -10.51 9.03 -10.05
C TYR A 82 -11.16 8.14 -11.10
N GLY A 83 -10.44 7.09 -11.50
CA GLY A 83 -10.92 6.13 -12.48
C GLY A 83 -10.61 6.50 -13.93
N GLU A 84 -9.96 7.64 -14.16
CA GLU A 84 -9.53 8.06 -15.49
C GLU A 84 -8.03 7.74 -15.66
N CYS A 85 -7.67 7.18 -16.82
CA CYS A 85 -6.27 6.94 -17.16
C CYS A 85 -5.51 8.26 -17.30
N GLU A 86 -4.38 8.40 -16.61
CA GLU A 86 -3.59 9.64 -16.66
C GLU A 86 -2.93 9.88 -18.02
N ASP A 87 -2.75 8.81 -18.82
CA ASP A 87 -2.06 8.92 -20.11
C ASP A 87 -3.03 9.17 -21.26
N CYS A 88 -4.16 8.45 -21.34
CA CYS A 88 -5.08 8.55 -22.48
C CYS A 88 -6.42 9.21 -22.15
N GLY A 89 -6.71 9.42 -20.86
CA GLY A 89 -7.95 10.07 -20.43
C GLY A 89 -9.19 9.19 -20.46
N GLU A 90 -9.07 7.94 -20.88
CA GLU A 90 -10.19 7.03 -20.92
C GLU A 90 -10.43 6.37 -19.58
N ASP A 91 -11.65 5.86 -19.37
CA ASP A 91 -12.00 5.22 -18.10
C ASP A 91 -11.19 3.94 -17.88
N ILE A 92 -10.68 3.78 -16.67
CA ILE A 92 -10.05 2.53 -16.23
C ILE A 92 -11.18 1.55 -15.91
N PRO A 93 -11.13 0.29 -16.40
CA PRO A 93 -12.17 -0.70 -16.07
C PRO A 93 -12.34 -0.87 -14.57
N LEU A 94 -13.58 -0.98 -14.11
CA LEU A 94 -13.88 -1.13 -12.68
C LEU A 94 -13.23 -2.37 -12.07
N GLY A 95 -13.15 -3.47 -12.84
CA GLY A 95 -12.47 -4.67 -12.38
C GLY A 95 -11.00 -4.46 -12.07
N ARG A 96 -10.33 -3.64 -12.88
CA ARG A 96 -8.94 -3.27 -12.62
C ARG A 96 -8.81 -2.41 -11.36
N LEU A 97 -9.72 -1.47 -11.17
CA LEU A 97 -9.72 -0.64 -9.97
C LEU A 97 -9.98 -1.46 -8.70
N ARG A 98 -10.80 -2.51 -8.78
CA ARG A 98 -11.03 -3.40 -7.63
C ARG A 98 -9.79 -4.21 -7.25
N LEU A 99 -8.97 -4.53 -8.24
CA LEU A 99 -7.70 -5.23 -7.99
C LEU A 99 -6.59 -4.28 -7.52
N ASP A 100 -6.59 -3.06 -8.02
CA ASP A 100 -5.63 -2.03 -7.66
C ASP A 100 -6.36 -0.70 -7.49
N LEU A 101 -6.71 -0.38 -6.25
CA LEU A 101 -7.48 0.82 -5.91
C LEU A 101 -6.77 2.12 -6.27
N ALA A 102 -5.46 2.08 -6.40
CA ALA A 102 -4.63 3.25 -6.73
C ALA A 102 -4.19 3.28 -8.19
N ALA A 103 -4.78 2.45 -9.06
CA ALA A 103 -4.41 2.41 -10.47
C ALA A 103 -4.61 3.76 -11.15
N LEU A 104 -3.59 4.20 -11.89
CA LEU A 104 -3.57 5.48 -12.60
C LEU A 104 -3.69 5.31 -14.10
N ARG A 105 -3.54 4.09 -14.62
CA ARG A 105 -3.49 3.81 -16.05
C ARG A 105 -4.39 2.64 -16.41
N CYS A 106 -4.97 2.71 -17.60
CA CYS A 106 -5.68 1.58 -18.17
C CYS A 106 -4.69 0.48 -18.57
N VAL A 107 -5.21 -0.72 -18.86
CA VAL A 107 -4.37 -1.87 -19.20
C VAL A 107 -3.47 -1.57 -20.39
N SER A 108 -4.01 -0.92 -21.43
CA SER A 108 -3.26 -0.59 -22.65
C SER A 108 -2.07 0.33 -22.35
N CYS A 109 -2.28 1.38 -21.57
CA CYS A 109 -1.22 2.35 -21.23
C CYS A 109 -0.20 1.74 -20.25
N ALA A 110 -0.64 0.91 -19.33
CA ALA A 110 0.25 0.25 -18.37
C ALA A 110 1.13 -0.81 -19.04
N SER A 111 0.62 -1.45 -20.10
CA SER A 111 1.36 -2.47 -20.87
C SER A 111 2.35 -1.88 -21.86
N GLY A 112 2.09 -0.68 -22.28
CA GLY A 112 2.91 0.03 -23.26
C GLY A 112 4.01 0.80 -22.62
#